data_15f3e08c9e0b85ab2d8f832899960a5d
#
_entry.id   15f3e08c9e0b85ab2d8f832899960a5d
#
_cell.length_a   1.000
_cell.length_b   1.000
_cell.length_c   1.000
_cell.angle_alpha   90.00
_cell.angle_beta   90.00
_cell.angle_gamma   90.00
#
_symmetry.space_group_name_H-M   'P 1'
#
loop_
_entity.id
_entity.type
_entity.pdbx_description
1 polymer ?
#
loop_
_entity_poly.entity_id
_entity_poly.type
_entity_poly.pdbx_seq_one_letter_code
_entity_poly.pdbx_strand_id
1 'polypeptide(L)'
;MECGIKNLSVLLFELDTAKLKPLKSRTNKFTHLAEYPETDYDISMLFKSDAMWTDIYNAVMGKKKASALLKDVSFVDEYRGKQIPEGKKSVTIRLTIGSDEKTLTFPEIENAANHVMKKLGKLIGTELRTQ
;
A
#
# COMPACT_ATOMS: atom_id res chain seq x y z
N MET A 1 -20.91 28.57 -16.17
CA MET A 1 -19.46 28.39 -16.41
C MET A 1 -19.26 26.96 -16.88
N GLU A 2 -18.98 26.74 -18.14
CA GLU A 2 -18.70 25.41 -18.67
C GLU A 2 -17.23 25.08 -18.41
N CYS A 3 -16.96 24.08 -17.59
CA CYS A 3 -15.59 23.68 -17.22
C CYS A 3 -14.83 22.94 -18.34
N GLY A 4 -15.40 22.84 -19.55
CA GLY A 4 -14.74 22.20 -20.70
C GLY A 4 -14.39 20.72 -20.56
N ILE A 5 -14.88 20.05 -19.50
CA ILE A 5 -14.62 18.64 -19.22
C ILE A 5 -15.54 17.78 -20.08
N LYS A 6 -14.97 17.02 -21.01
CA LYS A 6 -15.68 16.08 -21.85
C LYS A 6 -15.22 14.65 -21.58
N ASN A 7 -16.17 13.72 -21.54
CA ASN A 7 -15.90 12.28 -21.39
C ASN A 7 -15.18 11.85 -20.09
N LEU A 8 -15.39 12.58 -18.98
CA LEU A 8 -14.87 12.25 -17.67
C LEU A 8 -16.00 12.25 -16.64
N SER A 9 -15.96 11.30 -15.71
CA SER A 9 -16.79 11.33 -14.51
C SER A 9 -16.11 12.25 -13.49
N VAL A 10 -16.83 13.27 -13.05
CA VAL A 10 -16.32 14.25 -12.07
C VAL A 10 -17.14 14.15 -10.80
N LEU A 11 -16.48 14.02 -9.67
CA LEU A 11 -17.05 14.12 -8.33
C LEU A 11 -16.65 15.47 -7.73
N LEU A 12 -17.63 16.24 -7.31
CA LEU A 12 -17.41 17.49 -6.57
C LEU A 12 -17.92 17.33 -5.15
N PHE A 13 -17.18 17.85 -4.19
CA PHE A 13 -17.61 17.93 -2.80
C PHE A 13 -17.19 19.27 -2.20
N GLU A 14 -17.98 19.74 -1.25
CA GLU A 14 -17.73 20.95 -0.46
C GLU A 14 -17.68 20.58 1.02
N LEU A 15 -16.66 21.08 1.72
CA LEU A 15 -16.46 20.87 3.15
C LEU A 15 -16.44 22.20 3.90
N ASP A 16 -17.34 22.35 4.86
CA ASP A 16 -17.32 23.46 5.80
C ASP A 16 -16.26 23.19 6.89
N THR A 17 -15.11 23.79 6.75
CA THR A 17 -13.98 23.63 7.68
C THR A 17 -14.27 24.21 9.07
N ALA A 18 -15.18 25.17 9.20
CA ALA A 18 -15.57 25.71 10.51
C ALA A 18 -16.32 24.67 11.32
N LYS A 19 -17.16 23.87 10.68
CA LYS A 19 -17.87 22.74 11.33
C LYS A 19 -16.95 21.56 11.65
N LEU A 20 -15.84 21.42 10.96
CA LEU A 20 -14.86 20.36 11.20
C LEU A 20 -13.93 20.67 12.39
N LYS A 21 -13.62 21.95 12.64
CA LYS A 21 -12.72 22.38 13.73
C LYS A 21 -13.03 21.78 15.11
N PRO A 22 -14.29 21.68 15.59
CA PRO A 22 -14.59 21.12 16.91
C PRO A 22 -14.53 19.59 16.94
N LEU A 23 -14.42 18.92 15.78
CA LEU A 23 -14.30 17.48 15.74
C LEU A 23 -12.90 17.05 16.21
N LYS A 24 -12.84 15.97 16.99
CA LYS A 24 -11.57 15.45 17.48
C LYS A 24 -10.65 15.11 16.30
N SER A 25 -9.54 15.84 16.17
CA SER A 25 -8.47 15.44 15.27
C SER A 25 -7.64 14.31 15.90
N ARG A 26 -6.98 13.52 15.06
CA ARG A 26 -5.97 12.58 15.55
C ARG A 26 -4.87 13.37 16.24
N THR A 27 -4.71 13.22 17.56
CA THR A 27 -3.50 13.64 18.24
C THR A 27 -2.38 12.71 17.81
N ASN A 28 -1.36 13.26 17.18
CA ASN A 28 -0.15 12.51 16.90
C ASN A 28 0.45 12.07 18.25
N LYS A 29 0.38 10.78 18.55
CA LYS A 29 1.12 10.24 19.69
C LYS A 29 2.60 10.24 19.30
N PHE A 30 3.44 10.75 20.21
CA PHE A 30 4.88 10.64 20.06
C PHE A 30 5.23 9.15 19.94
N THR A 31 5.91 8.79 18.88
CA THR A 31 6.58 7.50 18.68
C THR A 31 8.08 7.77 18.68
N HIS A 32 8.83 6.96 19.42
CA HIS A 32 10.29 7.04 19.36
C HIS A 32 10.74 6.88 17.91
N LEU A 33 11.72 7.68 17.50
CA LEU A 33 12.38 7.49 16.21
C LEU A 33 13.04 6.11 16.21
N ALA A 34 12.97 5.44 15.07
CA ALA A 34 13.66 4.17 14.89
C ALA A 34 15.15 4.36 15.11
N GLU A 35 15.75 3.53 15.96
CA GLU A 35 17.19 3.57 16.28
C GLU A 35 18.01 3.07 15.09
N TYR A 36 17.45 2.16 14.29
CA TYR A 36 18.06 1.62 13.08
C TYR A 36 17.31 2.08 11.85
N PRO A 37 18.00 2.27 10.70
CA PRO A 37 17.36 2.74 9.47
C PRO A 37 16.33 1.74 8.97
N GLU A 38 15.17 2.28 8.56
CA GLU A 38 14.14 1.56 7.81
C GLU A 38 14.40 1.72 6.31
N THR A 39 14.04 0.71 5.52
CA THR A 39 14.21 0.71 4.07
C THR A 39 12.86 0.54 3.39
N ASP A 40 12.57 1.40 2.43
CA ASP A 40 11.42 1.26 1.56
C ASP A 40 11.73 0.32 0.40
N TYR A 41 10.85 -0.64 0.16
CA TYR A 41 10.95 -1.62 -0.90
C TYR A 41 9.64 -1.68 -1.69
N ASP A 42 9.66 -1.26 -2.95
CA ASP A 42 8.48 -1.21 -3.81
C ASP A 42 8.30 -2.53 -4.55
N ILE A 43 7.08 -3.05 -4.55
CA ILE A 43 6.70 -4.25 -5.31
C ILE A 43 5.44 -3.96 -6.14
N SER A 44 5.45 -4.44 -7.39
CA SER A 44 4.29 -4.36 -8.29
C SER A 44 3.70 -5.74 -8.50
N MET A 45 2.41 -5.88 -8.25
CA MET A 45 1.71 -7.16 -8.36
C MET A 45 0.41 -7.00 -9.14
N LEU A 46 -0.03 -8.09 -9.78
CA LEU A 46 -1.30 -8.14 -10.49
C LEU A 46 -2.40 -8.62 -9.54
N PHE A 47 -3.44 -7.82 -9.39
CA PHE A 47 -4.63 -8.12 -8.60
C PHE A 47 -5.86 -8.22 -9.50
N LYS A 48 -6.95 -8.79 -9.00
CA LYS A 48 -8.26 -8.68 -9.64
C LYS A 48 -8.70 -7.22 -9.68
N SER A 49 -9.42 -6.83 -10.71
CA SER A 49 -9.84 -5.43 -10.90
C SER A 49 -10.72 -4.89 -9.77
N ASP A 50 -11.43 -5.76 -9.06
CA ASP A 50 -12.32 -5.46 -7.92
C ASP A 50 -11.62 -5.49 -6.55
N ALA A 51 -10.36 -5.94 -6.48
CA ALA A 51 -9.61 -5.98 -5.23
C ALA A 51 -9.48 -4.59 -4.61
N MET A 52 -9.89 -4.44 -3.36
CA MET A 52 -9.80 -3.18 -2.63
C MET A 52 -8.46 -3.04 -1.91
N TRP A 53 -8.00 -1.80 -1.74
CA TRP A 53 -6.79 -1.53 -0.95
C TRP A 53 -6.90 -2.09 0.48
N THR A 54 -8.08 -1.98 1.08
CA THR A 54 -8.34 -2.51 2.43
C THR A 54 -8.05 -4.01 2.53
N ASP A 55 -8.38 -4.78 1.48
CA ASP A 55 -8.15 -6.23 1.46
C ASP A 55 -6.64 -6.53 1.38
N ILE A 56 -5.93 -5.79 0.53
CA ILE A 56 -4.47 -5.89 0.39
C ILE A 56 -3.78 -5.52 1.71
N TYR A 57 -4.16 -4.38 2.30
CA TYR A 57 -3.62 -3.91 3.57
C TYR A 57 -3.84 -4.94 4.69
N ASN A 58 -5.07 -5.42 4.85
CA ASN A 58 -5.42 -6.42 5.87
C ASN A 58 -4.73 -7.76 5.63
N ALA A 59 -4.53 -8.15 4.38
CA ALA A 59 -3.77 -9.36 4.05
C ALA A 59 -2.31 -9.25 4.49
N VAL A 60 -1.70 -8.08 4.38
CA VAL A 60 -0.29 -7.85 4.72
C VAL A 60 -0.11 -7.56 6.20
N MET A 61 -0.87 -6.61 6.75
CA MET A 61 -0.72 -6.03 8.10
C MET A 61 -1.69 -6.58 9.13
N GLY A 62 -2.66 -7.43 8.73
CA GLY A 62 -3.70 -7.97 9.60
C GLY A 62 -3.18 -8.70 10.84
N LYS A 63 -4.04 -9.46 11.52
CA LYS A 63 -3.75 -10.13 12.83
C LYS A 63 -2.40 -10.86 12.91
N LYS A 64 -1.91 -11.38 11.78
CA LYS A 64 -0.58 -11.96 11.65
C LYS A 64 0.13 -11.26 10.50
N LYS A 65 1.05 -10.35 10.79
CA LYS A 65 1.86 -9.68 9.76
C LYS A 65 2.52 -10.68 8.82
N ALA A 66 2.76 -10.27 7.58
CA ALA A 66 3.41 -11.13 6.60
C ALA A 66 4.89 -11.40 6.93
N SER A 67 5.54 -10.45 7.58
CA SER A 67 6.91 -10.59 8.11
C SER A 67 7.03 -9.81 9.42
N ALA A 68 7.84 -10.30 10.35
CA ALA A 68 8.16 -9.60 11.59
C ALA A 68 8.93 -8.29 11.34
N LEU A 69 9.71 -8.24 10.26
CA LEU A 69 10.51 -7.08 9.85
C LEU A 69 9.67 -6.02 9.11
N LEU A 70 8.43 -6.30 8.78
CA LEU A 70 7.55 -5.35 8.11
C LEU A 70 7.01 -4.34 9.12
N LYS A 71 7.34 -3.07 8.93
CA LYS A 71 6.88 -1.97 9.78
C LYS A 71 5.55 -1.41 9.27
N ASP A 72 5.48 -1.09 7.97
CA ASP A 72 4.30 -0.52 7.35
C ASP A 72 4.15 -0.95 5.89
N VAL A 73 2.96 -0.73 5.33
CA VAL A 73 2.66 -0.89 3.91
C VAL A 73 1.80 0.27 3.42
N SER A 74 2.22 0.89 2.32
CA SER A 74 1.51 2.01 1.73
C SER A 74 1.22 1.78 0.24
N PHE A 75 0.15 2.39 -0.23
CA PHE A 75 -0.23 2.40 -1.64
C PHE A 75 0.64 3.41 -2.38
N VAL A 76 1.20 3.01 -3.52
CA VAL A 76 2.00 3.89 -4.38
C VAL A 76 1.22 4.25 -5.63
N ASP A 77 0.81 3.24 -6.42
CA ASP A 77 0.16 3.47 -7.71
C ASP A 77 -0.71 2.28 -8.13
N GLU A 78 -1.70 2.56 -8.99
CA GLU A 78 -2.54 1.57 -9.65
C GLU A 78 -2.55 1.83 -11.16
N TYR A 79 -2.21 0.82 -11.95
CA TYR A 79 -2.20 0.90 -13.40
C TYR A 79 -3.19 -0.09 -14.02
N ARG A 80 -4.02 0.45 -14.92
CA ARG A 80 -4.95 -0.32 -15.78
C ARG A 80 -4.69 0.06 -17.23
N GLY A 81 -4.11 -0.82 -18.00
CA GLY A 81 -3.78 -0.51 -19.40
C GLY A 81 -3.64 -1.75 -20.25
N LYS A 82 -3.35 -1.55 -21.54
CA LYS A 82 -3.29 -2.62 -22.56
C LYS A 82 -2.31 -3.77 -22.24
N GLN A 83 -1.34 -3.52 -21.36
CA GLN A 83 -0.35 -4.52 -20.95
C GLN A 83 -0.81 -5.38 -19.77
N ILE A 84 -1.98 -5.07 -19.19
CA ILE A 84 -2.54 -5.80 -18.07
C ILE A 84 -3.64 -6.73 -18.60
N PRO A 85 -3.66 -8.02 -18.22
CA PRO A 85 -4.71 -8.95 -18.61
C PRO A 85 -6.11 -8.41 -18.24
N GLU A 86 -7.09 -8.70 -19.08
CA GLU A 86 -8.47 -8.29 -18.83
C GLU A 86 -8.97 -8.82 -17.48
N GLY A 87 -9.69 -8.00 -16.72
CA GLY A 87 -10.16 -8.34 -15.37
C GLY A 87 -9.09 -8.21 -14.28
N LYS A 88 -7.86 -7.78 -14.61
CA LYS A 88 -6.79 -7.52 -13.64
C LYS A 88 -6.38 -6.04 -13.61
N LYS A 89 -5.66 -5.66 -12.57
CA LYS A 89 -4.99 -4.37 -12.41
C LYS A 89 -3.61 -4.58 -11.78
N SER A 90 -2.66 -3.74 -12.12
CA SER A 90 -1.35 -3.71 -11.47
C SER A 90 -1.40 -2.72 -10.32
N VAL A 91 -1.03 -3.15 -9.12
CA VAL A 91 -0.90 -2.26 -7.96
C VAL A 91 0.54 -2.29 -7.48
N THR A 92 1.12 -1.12 -7.32
CA THR A 92 2.43 -0.94 -6.71
C THR A 92 2.24 -0.56 -5.25
N ILE A 93 2.85 -1.33 -4.37
CA ILE A 93 2.82 -1.11 -2.93
C ILE A 93 4.24 -0.91 -2.42
N ARG A 94 4.38 -0.04 -1.45
CA ARG A 94 5.63 0.22 -0.74
C ARG A 94 5.62 -0.50 0.59
N LEU A 95 6.64 -1.29 0.83
CA LEU A 95 6.88 -1.99 2.09
C LEU A 95 7.96 -1.23 2.84
N THR A 96 7.64 -0.74 4.03
CA THR A 96 8.65 -0.21 4.95
C THR A 96 9.16 -1.34 5.83
N ILE A 97 10.41 -1.72 5.65
CA ILE A 97 11.04 -2.89 6.28
C ILE A 97 12.16 -2.39 7.19
N GLY A 98 12.16 -2.85 8.43
CA GLY A 98 13.13 -2.43 9.44
C GLY A 98 13.16 -3.38 10.62
N SER A 99 14.20 -3.23 11.47
CA SER A 99 14.36 -3.94 12.73
C SER A 99 14.64 -2.94 13.85
N ASP A 100 14.15 -3.25 15.05
CA ASP A 100 14.45 -2.46 16.25
C ASP A 100 15.76 -2.92 16.93
N GLU A 101 16.41 -3.95 16.40
CA GLU A 101 17.59 -4.58 17.02
C GLU A 101 18.87 -4.36 16.21
N LYS A 102 18.77 -4.17 14.89
CA LYS A 102 19.93 -4.05 13.99
C LYS A 102 19.58 -3.42 12.65
N THR A 103 20.59 -2.90 11.96
CA THR A 103 20.49 -2.57 10.54
C THR A 103 20.35 -3.85 9.70
N LEU A 104 19.36 -3.89 8.81
CA LEU A 104 19.10 -5.04 7.96
C LEU A 104 20.02 -5.07 6.75
N THR A 105 20.41 -6.26 6.35
CA THR A 105 21.13 -6.50 5.10
C THR A 105 20.14 -6.63 3.92
N PHE A 106 20.61 -6.40 2.70
CA PHE A 106 19.78 -6.51 1.50
C PHE A 106 19.08 -7.88 1.36
N PRO A 107 19.74 -9.04 1.59
CA PRO A 107 19.06 -10.34 1.56
C PRO A 107 17.95 -10.50 2.61
N GLU A 108 18.07 -9.87 3.79
CA GLU A 108 17.02 -9.90 4.82
C GLU A 108 15.79 -9.09 4.38
N ILE A 109 16.01 -7.93 3.75
CA ILE A 109 14.96 -7.08 3.19
C ILE A 109 14.22 -7.84 2.07
N GLU A 110 14.97 -8.41 1.13
CA GLU A 110 14.42 -9.19 0.01
C GLU A 110 13.61 -10.40 0.51
N ASN A 111 14.10 -11.12 1.51
CA ASN A 111 13.38 -12.23 2.12
C ASN A 111 12.06 -11.76 2.76
N ALA A 112 12.05 -10.64 3.45
CA ALA A 112 10.84 -10.06 4.03
C ALA A 112 9.82 -9.71 2.94
N ALA A 113 10.26 -9.07 1.85
CA ALA A 113 9.42 -8.75 0.70
C ALA A 113 8.85 -10.02 0.04
N ASN A 114 9.68 -11.06 -0.13
CA ASN A 114 9.27 -12.36 -0.67
C ASN A 114 8.18 -13.04 0.20
N HIS A 115 8.24 -12.91 1.51
CA HIS A 115 7.20 -13.40 2.41
C HIS A 115 5.87 -12.66 2.20
N VAL A 116 5.91 -11.34 2.01
CA VAL A 116 4.72 -10.54 1.68
C VAL A 116 4.12 -11.01 0.36
N MET A 117 4.93 -11.12 -0.69
CA MET A 117 4.47 -11.56 -2.01
C MET A 117 3.83 -12.95 -1.97
N LYS A 118 4.46 -13.92 -1.29
CA LYS A 118 3.90 -15.27 -1.10
C LYS A 118 2.57 -15.25 -0.36
N LYS A 119 2.44 -14.40 0.66
CA LYS A 119 1.21 -14.28 1.43
C LYS A 119 0.08 -13.69 0.59
N LEU A 120 0.36 -12.63 -0.16
CA LEU A 120 -0.60 -12.01 -1.09
C LEU A 120 -1.03 -13.00 -2.18
N GLY A 121 -0.09 -13.75 -2.77
CA GLY A 121 -0.39 -14.78 -3.77
C GLY A 121 -1.35 -15.85 -3.26
N LYS A 122 -1.19 -16.29 -2.01
CA LYS A 122 -2.06 -17.31 -1.40
C LYS A 122 -3.45 -16.79 -1.04
N LEU A 123 -3.57 -15.55 -0.57
CA LEU A 123 -4.82 -15.01 -0.04
C LEU A 123 -5.70 -14.35 -1.10
N ILE A 124 -5.10 -13.71 -2.09
CA ILE A 124 -5.80 -12.88 -3.08
C ILE A 124 -5.61 -13.41 -4.51
N GLY A 125 -4.81 -14.46 -4.70
CA GLY A 125 -4.55 -15.05 -6.02
C GLY A 125 -3.80 -14.07 -6.94
N THR A 126 -2.81 -13.38 -6.40
CA THR A 126 -2.01 -12.38 -7.11
C THR A 126 -0.80 -13.02 -7.79
N GLU A 127 -0.33 -12.42 -8.87
CA GLU A 127 0.87 -12.80 -9.59
C GLU A 127 1.86 -11.63 -9.60
N LEU A 128 3.14 -11.92 -9.48
CA LEU A 128 4.21 -10.94 -9.68
C LEU A 128 4.13 -10.40 -11.12
N ARG A 129 4.19 -9.09 -11.28
CA ARG A 129 4.40 -8.49 -12.58
C ARG A 129 5.89 -8.60 -12.92
N THR A 130 6.26 -9.56 -13.75
CA THR A 130 7.58 -9.59 -14.38
C THR A 130 7.66 -8.43 -15.38
N GLN A 131 8.66 -7.58 -15.23
CA GLN A 131 8.98 -6.54 -16.23
C GLN A 131 9.61 -7.19 -17.44
#